data_468460c9415cd9451e6b57538c18c97c
#
_entry.id   468460c9415cd9451e6b57538c18c97c
#
_cell.length_a   1.000
_cell.length_b   1.000
_cell.length_c   1.000
_cell.angle_alpha   90.00
_cell.angle_beta   90.00
_cell.angle_gamma   90.00
#
_symmetry.space_group_name_H-M   'P 1'
#
loop_
_entity.id
_entity.type
_entity.pdbx_description
1 polymer ?
#
loop_
_entity_poly.entity_id
_entity_poly.type
_entity_poly.pdbx_seq_one_letter_code
_entity_poly.pdbx_strand_id
1 'polypeptide(L)'
;MDVLAPLRSRLRMTFAGQSEGVPAWEDALAEGEDAGYFAPGSAVWTVNGGMTPIAAGIRALLVQALHPGVLAGVAEHSDYRADPLARLAGTIRWIFTVTYGDTGAARRACEYVRRRHVPVSGTYVDGRGADLEYSANDPGLSEWVHLAFMDAFLRSYEVFAGPVPQGADAYVREWAIAAELMGIDDPPRTEAGLRARMREYDDGGRLSGGPRVEEVVSFLKEPPLDPLLLPGYRLLFAAVVDTLPDRYLDLLGLRRPRMRLPLVPASRVALAVIGAALGAKGPSELAARRRLARLGVLPDAAPPFPDLTYTGWGLTRSGRAPDGYRTAFHRVHVGNGRRDFERLAAGILGWDLHRGAGLTVRADAPVAAVGGRIVSGFGLGKFRIPAPCRVVWAEEAGNRAGFGYGTLRGHPESGEESFLAVLDGDGSVYFELFAFSRHANWFYRLGAPVASACQALVTRRYIGAAKALAAGR
;
A
#
# COMPACT_ATOMS: atom_id res chain seq x y z
N MET A 1 -24.74 -3.83 -3.46
CA MET A 1 -24.08 -2.58 -3.93
C MET A 1 -23.03 -2.19 -2.89
N ASP A 2 -21.82 -1.87 -3.31
CA ASP A 2 -20.75 -1.38 -2.42
C ASP A 2 -21.01 0.11 -2.09
N VAL A 3 -21.61 0.33 -0.91
CA VAL A 3 -22.02 1.67 -0.44
C VAL A 3 -20.81 2.62 -0.28
N LEU A 4 -19.61 2.07 -0.10
CA LEU A 4 -18.38 2.85 0.08
C LEU A 4 -17.61 3.13 -1.22
N ALA A 5 -18.06 2.60 -2.37
CA ALA A 5 -17.37 2.77 -3.65
C ALA A 5 -17.19 4.25 -4.06
N PRO A 6 -18.19 5.14 -3.95
CA PRO A 6 -18.01 6.56 -4.28
C PRO A 6 -16.99 7.24 -3.37
N LEU A 7 -17.03 6.96 -2.07
CA LEU A 7 -16.07 7.50 -1.09
C LEU A 7 -14.64 7.02 -1.40
N ARG A 8 -14.49 5.72 -1.71
CA ARG A 8 -13.20 5.11 -2.07
C ARG A 8 -12.59 5.76 -3.30
N SER A 9 -13.36 5.97 -4.36
CA SER A 9 -12.88 6.59 -5.61
C SER A 9 -12.36 8.01 -5.35
N ARG A 10 -13.06 8.82 -4.55
CA ARG A 10 -12.66 10.19 -4.22
C ARG A 10 -11.44 10.26 -3.31
N LEU A 11 -11.36 9.38 -2.31
CA LEU A 11 -10.17 9.28 -1.46
C LEU A 11 -8.93 8.88 -2.27
N ARG A 12 -9.06 7.91 -3.19
CA ARG A 12 -7.96 7.53 -4.08
C ARG A 12 -7.53 8.66 -4.99
N MET A 13 -8.48 9.39 -5.60
CA MET A 13 -8.16 10.56 -6.41
C MET A 13 -7.39 11.61 -5.59
N THR A 14 -7.80 11.86 -4.34
CA THR A 14 -7.13 12.85 -3.46
C THR A 14 -5.72 12.42 -3.05
N PHE A 15 -5.50 11.14 -2.68
CA PHE A 15 -4.21 10.70 -2.14
C PHE A 15 -3.26 10.12 -3.18
N ALA A 16 -3.79 9.52 -4.23
CA ALA A 16 -3.01 8.81 -5.25
C ALA A 16 -3.06 9.46 -6.65
N GLY A 17 -3.89 10.47 -6.83
CA GLY A 17 -4.08 11.16 -8.12
C GLY A 17 -4.83 10.34 -9.16
N GLN A 18 -5.38 9.17 -8.79
CA GLN A 18 -6.16 8.30 -9.68
C GLN A 18 -7.30 7.62 -8.93
N SER A 19 -8.46 7.45 -9.60
CA SER A 19 -9.67 6.88 -8.99
C SER A 19 -9.63 5.36 -8.84
N GLU A 20 -8.84 4.67 -9.68
CA GLU A 20 -8.75 3.21 -9.76
C GLU A 20 -7.29 2.75 -9.87
N GLY A 21 -7.06 1.48 -9.50
CA GLY A 21 -5.74 0.88 -9.57
C GLY A 21 -4.82 1.23 -8.39
N VAL A 22 -3.55 0.85 -8.52
CA VAL A 22 -2.45 1.19 -7.62
C VAL A 22 -1.45 2.03 -8.42
N PRO A 23 -1.02 3.19 -7.90
CA PRO A 23 0.01 3.98 -8.58
C PRO A 23 1.28 3.17 -8.83
N ALA A 24 1.91 3.34 -9.98
CA ALA A 24 3.10 2.59 -10.35
C ALA A 24 4.24 2.70 -9.31
N TRP A 25 4.37 3.86 -8.65
CA TRP A 25 5.38 4.05 -7.61
C TRP A 25 5.09 3.24 -6.34
N GLU A 26 3.81 3.01 -5.99
CA GLU A 26 3.43 2.15 -4.86
C GLU A 26 3.66 0.67 -5.19
N ASP A 27 3.32 0.26 -6.41
CA ASP A 27 3.55 -1.12 -6.84
C ASP A 27 5.04 -1.45 -6.94
N ALA A 28 5.87 -0.47 -7.34
CA ALA A 28 7.33 -0.58 -7.35
C ALA A 28 7.95 -0.85 -5.96
N LEU A 29 7.24 -0.60 -4.85
CA LEU A 29 7.69 -0.98 -3.50
C LEU A 29 7.71 -2.50 -3.27
N ALA A 30 7.08 -3.28 -4.18
CA ALA A 30 7.20 -4.74 -4.20
C ALA A 30 8.54 -5.23 -4.76
N GLU A 31 9.25 -4.38 -5.46
CA GLU A 31 10.59 -4.64 -5.99
C GLU A 31 11.66 -4.34 -4.93
N GLY A 32 12.93 -4.67 -5.23
CA GLY A 32 14.06 -4.41 -4.36
C GLY A 32 14.69 -5.68 -3.81
N GLU A 33 15.89 -5.55 -3.23
CA GLU A 33 16.77 -6.68 -2.89
C GLU A 33 16.91 -6.89 -1.37
N ASP A 34 16.40 -5.96 -0.54
CA ASP A 34 16.49 -6.05 0.92
C ASP A 34 15.17 -5.71 1.62
N ALA A 35 15.15 -5.87 2.93
CA ALA A 35 13.96 -5.67 3.77
C ALA A 35 13.58 -4.18 3.97
N GLY A 36 14.45 -3.24 3.59
CA GLY A 36 14.30 -1.83 3.95
C GLY A 36 14.79 -1.52 5.36
N TYR A 37 14.70 -0.25 5.74
CA TYR A 37 15.16 0.21 7.06
C TYR A 37 14.25 -0.21 8.21
N PHE A 38 12.97 -0.46 7.94
CA PHE A 38 11.96 -0.71 8.97
C PHE A 38 11.25 -2.04 8.71
N ALA A 39 11.23 -2.89 9.73
CA ALA A 39 10.57 -4.18 9.67
C ALA A 39 9.06 -4.07 9.91
N PRO A 40 8.25 -5.00 9.41
CA PRO A 40 6.85 -5.13 9.81
C PRO A 40 6.72 -5.28 11.32
N GLY A 41 5.85 -4.48 11.93
CA GLY A 41 5.69 -4.44 13.38
C GLY A 41 6.65 -3.49 14.09
N SER A 42 7.53 -2.77 13.38
CA SER A 42 8.30 -1.65 13.93
C SER A 42 7.38 -0.49 14.32
N ALA A 43 7.88 0.42 15.14
CA ALA A 43 7.13 1.60 15.54
C ALA A 43 6.85 2.52 14.34
N VAL A 44 7.79 2.62 13.39
CA VAL A 44 7.60 3.38 12.15
C VAL A 44 6.48 2.79 11.27
N TRP A 45 6.43 1.46 11.08
CA TRP A 45 5.31 0.85 10.35
C TRP A 45 3.98 1.06 11.05
N THR A 46 3.98 1.06 12.38
CA THR A 46 2.78 1.27 13.20
C THR A 46 2.27 2.70 13.08
N VAL A 47 3.14 3.69 13.25
CA VAL A 47 2.78 5.11 13.30
C VAL A 47 2.53 5.69 11.90
N ASN A 48 3.35 5.34 10.92
CA ASN A 48 3.22 5.84 9.55
C ASN A 48 2.18 5.05 8.73
N GLY A 49 1.71 3.93 9.24
CA GLY A 49 0.66 3.12 8.62
C GLY A 49 -0.75 3.55 9.02
N GLY A 50 -1.73 2.83 8.48
CA GLY A 50 -3.15 3.07 8.79
C GLY A 50 -3.66 4.43 8.32
N MET A 51 -4.60 5.02 9.08
CA MET A 51 -5.30 6.26 8.69
C MET A 51 -4.88 7.49 9.51
N THR A 52 -4.16 7.34 10.61
CA THR A 52 -3.69 8.47 11.44
C THR A 52 -2.76 9.45 10.70
N PRO A 53 -1.97 9.03 9.67
CA PRO A 53 -1.20 9.95 8.84
C PRO A 53 -2.01 11.08 8.18
N ILE A 54 -3.31 10.90 7.97
CA ILE A 54 -4.17 11.97 7.45
C ILE A 54 -4.24 13.15 8.44
N ALA A 55 -4.46 12.87 9.72
CA ALA A 55 -4.43 13.89 10.77
C ALA A 55 -3.00 14.42 11.01
N ALA A 56 -2.00 13.54 10.94
CA ALA A 56 -0.60 13.90 11.06
C ALA A 56 -0.15 14.90 9.99
N GLY A 57 -0.60 14.74 8.75
CA GLY A 57 -0.31 15.68 7.67
C GLY A 57 -0.83 17.10 7.96
N ILE A 58 -2.05 17.21 8.47
CA ILE A 58 -2.63 18.51 8.88
C ILE A 58 -1.78 19.15 9.99
N ARG A 59 -1.45 18.36 11.05
CA ARG A 59 -0.62 18.82 12.16
C ARG A 59 0.78 19.21 11.70
N ALA A 60 1.41 18.41 10.84
CA ALA A 60 2.75 18.68 10.33
C ALA A 60 2.81 20.00 9.56
N LEU A 61 1.85 20.25 8.67
CA LEU A 61 1.81 21.49 7.90
C LEU A 61 1.62 22.74 8.79
N LEU A 62 0.75 22.65 9.81
CA LEU A 62 0.56 23.74 10.76
C LEU A 62 1.84 24.01 11.55
N VAL A 63 2.52 22.98 12.06
CA VAL A 63 3.72 23.15 12.89
C VAL A 63 4.92 23.59 12.05
N GLN A 64 5.09 23.03 10.85
CA GLN A 64 6.17 23.43 9.93
C GLN A 64 6.07 24.91 9.54
N ALA A 65 4.85 25.44 9.35
CA ALA A 65 4.61 26.84 8.98
C ALA A 65 5.08 27.84 10.04
N LEU A 66 5.31 27.40 11.27
CA LEU A 66 5.79 28.31 12.35
C LEU A 66 7.24 28.76 12.18
N HIS A 67 8.05 28.10 11.34
CA HIS A 67 9.42 28.54 11.07
C HIS A 67 9.45 29.43 9.81
N PRO A 68 9.75 30.75 9.94
CA PRO A 68 9.64 31.69 8.83
C PRO A 68 10.50 31.31 7.62
N GLY A 69 11.71 30.80 7.81
CA GLY A 69 12.60 30.35 6.74
C GLY A 69 12.05 29.15 5.97
N VAL A 70 11.46 28.17 6.68
CA VAL A 70 10.77 27.04 6.02
C VAL A 70 9.58 27.52 5.22
N LEU A 71 8.79 28.41 5.81
CA LEU A 71 7.61 28.99 5.17
C LEU A 71 7.97 29.82 3.94
N ALA A 72 9.06 30.60 3.99
CA ALA A 72 9.57 31.36 2.85
C ALA A 72 9.92 30.43 1.68
N GLY A 73 10.69 29.38 1.93
CA GLY A 73 11.05 28.38 0.91
C GLY A 73 9.82 27.71 0.27
N VAL A 74 8.80 27.41 1.08
CA VAL A 74 7.54 26.85 0.57
C VAL A 74 6.75 27.88 -0.24
N ALA A 75 6.65 29.13 0.21
CA ALA A 75 5.86 30.16 -0.44
C ALA A 75 6.45 30.61 -1.80
N GLU A 76 7.78 30.63 -1.91
CA GLU A 76 8.50 31.21 -3.06
C GLU A 76 8.86 30.15 -4.12
N HIS A 77 9.02 28.88 -3.72
CA HIS A 77 9.54 27.83 -4.61
C HIS A 77 8.60 26.62 -4.77
N SER A 78 7.35 26.71 -4.30
CA SER A 78 6.42 25.61 -4.39
C SER A 78 5.08 26.05 -4.97
N ASP A 79 4.58 25.26 -5.92
CA ASP A 79 3.25 25.43 -6.52
C ASP A 79 2.10 25.00 -5.61
N TYR A 80 2.28 25.05 -4.27
CA TYR A 80 1.27 24.56 -3.34
C TYR A 80 -0.09 25.26 -3.47
N ARG A 81 -0.11 26.50 -4.01
CA ARG A 81 -1.35 27.24 -4.29
C ARG A 81 -1.99 26.80 -5.61
N ALA A 82 -1.18 26.47 -6.61
CA ALA A 82 -1.66 26.08 -7.93
C ALA A 82 -2.04 24.57 -7.97
N ASP A 83 -1.23 23.72 -7.37
CA ASP A 83 -1.48 22.27 -7.30
C ASP A 83 -1.12 21.67 -5.93
N PRO A 84 -1.94 21.94 -4.90
CA PRO A 84 -1.70 21.45 -3.55
C PRO A 84 -1.79 19.92 -3.44
N LEU A 85 -2.61 19.28 -4.26
CA LEU A 85 -2.79 17.84 -4.22
C LEU A 85 -1.57 17.09 -4.78
N ALA A 86 -0.98 17.58 -5.87
CA ALA A 86 0.26 17.01 -6.40
C ALA A 86 1.42 17.15 -5.40
N ARG A 87 1.52 18.28 -4.70
CA ARG A 87 2.51 18.47 -3.64
C ARG A 87 2.30 17.48 -2.48
N LEU A 88 1.06 17.34 -2.01
CA LEU A 88 0.70 16.37 -0.98
C LEU A 88 1.07 14.94 -1.42
N ALA A 89 0.70 14.56 -2.64
CA ALA A 89 1.04 13.26 -3.21
C ALA A 89 2.57 13.02 -3.26
N GLY A 90 3.36 14.05 -3.60
CA GLY A 90 4.84 13.97 -3.57
C GLY A 90 5.38 13.69 -2.17
N THR A 91 4.84 14.35 -1.14
CA THR A 91 5.21 14.13 0.26
C THR A 91 4.80 12.73 0.74
N ILE A 92 3.58 12.29 0.43
CA ILE A 92 3.09 10.94 0.73
C ILE A 92 3.99 9.88 0.09
N ARG A 93 4.34 10.06 -1.18
CA ARG A 93 5.26 9.17 -1.89
C ARG A 93 6.61 9.06 -1.19
N TRP A 94 7.21 10.19 -0.77
CA TRP A 94 8.47 10.18 -0.05
C TRP A 94 8.35 9.43 1.27
N ILE A 95 7.35 9.75 2.10
CA ILE A 95 7.11 9.10 3.40
C ILE A 95 6.98 7.59 3.24
N PHE A 96 6.15 7.14 2.31
CA PHE A 96 5.87 5.72 2.13
C PHE A 96 7.02 5.00 1.45
N THR A 97 7.79 5.67 0.58
CA THR A 97 9.01 5.08 0.01
C THR A 97 10.07 4.88 1.10
N VAL A 98 10.26 5.85 2.01
CA VAL A 98 11.20 5.70 3.13
C VAL A 98 10.71 4.65 4.14
N THR A 99 9.40 4.62 4.42
CA THR A 99 8.80 3.67 5.38
C THR A 99 8.80 2.23 4.85
N TYR A 100 8.44 2.03 3.58
CA TYR A 100 8.09 0.72 3.03
C TYR A 100 9.05 0.24 1.92
N GLY A 101 9.89 1.10 1.36
CA GLY A 101 10.85 0.76 0.31
C GLY A 101 12.02 -0.09 0.81
N ASP A 102 12.77 -0.67 -0.11
CA ASP A 102 14.09 -1.20 0.20
C ASP A 102 15.06 -0.06 0.54
N THR A 103 16.24 -0.38 1.08
CA THR A 103 17.20 0.66 1.49
C THR A 103 17.65 1.52 0.31
N GLY A 104 17.76 0.92 -0.88
CA GLY A 104 18.11 1.61 -2.11
C GLY A 104 17.03 2.60 -2.55
N ALA A 105 15.76 2.21 -2.53
CA ALA A 105 14.64 3.10 -2.87
C ALA A 105 14.53 4.27 -1.89
N ALA A 106 14.65 4.02 -0.58
CA ALA A 106 14.62 5.06 0.45
C ALA A 106 15.75 6.09 0.26
N ARG A 107 16.99 5.63 0.02
CA ARG A 107 18.12 6.52 -0.25
C ARG A 107 17.90 7.37 -1.50
N ARG A 108 17.47 6.76 -2.61
CA ARG A 108 17.18 7.49 -3.86
C ARG A 108 16.06 8.52 -3.66
N ALA A 109 15.03 8.22 -2.87
CA ALA A 109 13.96 9.16 -2.56
C ALA A 109 14.46 10.38 -1.77
N CYS A 110 15.29 10.17 -0.75
CA CYS A 110 15.89 11.25 0.02
C CYS A 110 16.86 12.08 -0.83
N GLU A 111 17.71 11.44 -1.62
CA GLU A 111 18.62 12.12 -2.53
C GLU A 111 17.88 12.95 -3.59
N TYR A 112 16.77 12.42 -4.13
CA TYR A 112 15.92 13.16 -5.05
C TYR A 112 15.39 14.45 -4.42
N VAL A 113 14.89 14.40 -3.18
CA VAL A 113 14.40 15.58 -2.46
C VAL A 113 15.53 16.56 -2.24
N ARG A 114 16.71 16.11 -1.75
CA ARG A 114 17.89 16.98 -1.54
C ARG A 114 18.33 17.67 -2.83
N ARG A 115 18.33 16.98 -3.97
CA ARG A 115 18.63 17.60 -5.28
C ARG A 115 17.59 18.65 -5.67
N ARG A 116 16.30 18.39 -5.40
CA ARG A 116 15.23 19.36 -5.66
C ARG A 116 15.34 20.59 -4.76
N HIS A 117 15.96 20.47 -3.60
CA HIS A 117 16.18 21.57 -2.67
C HIS A 117 17.39 22.45 -3.03
N VAL A 118 18.34 21.99 -3.89
CA VAL A 118 19.54 22.75 -4.26
C VAL A 118 19.21 24.18 -4.80
N PRO A 119 18.26 24.37 -5.73
CA PRO A 119 17.94 25.71 -6.23
C PRO A 119 17.04 26.54 -5.30
N VAL A 120 16.61 25.96 -4.16
CA VAL A 120 15.64 26.63 -3.26
C VAL A 120 16.42 27.42 -2.20
N SER A 121 16.54 28.71 -2.44
CA SER A 121 17.23 29.67 -1.54
C SER A 121 16.59 31.04 -1.64
N GLY A 122 16.79 31.89 -0.64
CA GLY A 122 16.25 33.24 -0.58
C GLY A 122 16.55 33.91 0.76
N THR A 123 15.72 34.87 1.13
CA THR A 123 15.83 35.60 2.41
C THR A 123 14.52 35.54 3.19
N TYR A 124 14.59 35.62 4.50
CA TYR A 124 13.43 35.73 5.37
C TYR A 124 13.75 36.58 6.59
N VAL A 125 12.69 37.11 7.23
CA VAL A 125 12.81 37.80 8.52
C VAL A 125 12.45 36.79 9.62
N ASP A 126 13.33 36.61 10.59
CA ASP A 126 13.11 35.70 11.72
C ASP A 126 12.10 36.29 12.74
N GLY A 127 11.76 35.51 13.77
CA GLY A 127 10.84 35.96 14.83
C GLY A 127 11.35 37.11 15.69
N ARG A 128 12.64 37.50 15.55
CA ARG A 128 13.27 38.66 16.22
C ARG A 128 13.42 39.86 15.34
N GLY A 129 13.03 39.75 14.06
CA GLY A 129 13.12 40.84 13.08
C GLY A 129 14.47 40.91 12.36
N ALA A 130 15.31 39.89 12.45
CA ALA A 130 16.56 39.84 11.70
C ALA A 130 16.37 39.29 10.28
N ASP A 131 17.01 39.93 9.31
CA ASP A 131 17.08 39.46 7.93
C ASP A 131 18.13 38.30 7.86
N LEU A 132 17.68 37.14 7.43
CA LEU A 132 18.51 35.95 7.31
C LEU A 132 18.37 35.36 5.90
N GLU A 133 19.46 34.75 5.42
CA GLU A 133 19.44 33.93 4.22
C GLU A 133 18.97 32.51 4.55
N TYR A 134 18.37 31.82 3.58
CA TYR A 134 18.04 30.41 3.70
C TYR A 134 18.42 29.62 2.44
N SER A 135 18.74 28.36 2.66
CA SER A 135 18.71 27.30 1.65
C SER A 135 17.84 26.15 2.17
N ALA A 136 17.05 25.54 1.31
CA ALA A 136 16.20 24.41 1.73
C ALA A 136 17.00 23.17 2.17
N ASN A 137 18.31 23.12 1.85
CA ASN A 137 19.23 22.12 2.39
C ASN A 137 20.00 22.59 3.64
N ASP A 138 19.66 23.77 4.19
CA ASP A 138 20.21 24.20 5.47
C ASP A 138 19.87 23.19 6.56
N PRO A 139 20.88 22.71 7.34
CA PRO A 139 20.68 21.70 8.36
C PRO A 139 19.61 22.09 9.40
N GLY A 140 19.60 23.37 9.84
CA GLY A 140 18.63 23.84 10.83
C GLY A 140 17.20 23.86 10.28
N LEU A 141 17.00 24.28 9.02
CA LEU A 141 15.67 24.27 8.41
C LEU A 141 15.18 22.85 8.13
N SER A 142 16.07 22.00 7.63
CA SER A 142 15.79 20.57 7.40
C SER A 142 15.46 19.86 8.70
N GLU A 143 16.19 20.16 9.78
CA GLU A 143 15.94 19.62 11.12
C GLU A 143 14.54 20.03 11.62
N TRP A 144 14.17 21.32 11.53
CA TRP A 144 12.82 21.76 11.97
C TRP A 144 11.71 21.04 11.23
N VAL A 145 11.81 20.90 9.92
CA VAL A 145 10.81 20.16 9.13
C VAL A 145 10.70 18.72 9.61
N HIS A 146 11.83 18.08 9.90
CA HIS A 146 11.88 16.69 10.37
C HIS A 146 11.29 16.55 11.79
N LEU A 147 11.64 17.45 12.72
CA LEU A 147 11.11 17.46 14.09
C LEU A 147 9.58 17.66 14.09
N ALA A 148 9.10 18.65 13.33
CA ALA A 148 7.67 18.94 13.18
C ALA A 148 6.91 17.74 12.61
N PHE A 149 7.51 17.05 11.64
CA PHE A 149 6.95 15.84 11.06
C PHE A 149 6.90 14.71 12.08
N MET A 150 8.02 14.43 12.75
CA MET A 150 8.13 13.37 13.76
C MET A 150 7.12 13.56 14.90
N ASP A 151 7.01 14.79 15.47
CA ASP A 151 6.01 15.13 16.47
C ASP A 151 4.59 14.94 15.95
N ALA A 152 4.32 15.44 14.73
CA ALA A 152 2.97 15.38 14.15
C ALA A 152 2.49 13.94 13.99
N PHE A 153 3.33 13.04 13.50
CA PHE A 153 2.98 11.64 13.29
C PHE A 153 2.82 10.91 14.63
N LEU A 154 3.77 11.07 15.54
CA LEU A 154 3.71 10.48 16.86
C LEU A 154 2.45 10.92 17.63
N ARG A 155 2.21 12.24 17.74
CA ARG A 155 1.06 12.77 18.48
C ARG A 155 -0.26 12.41 17.84
N SER A 156 -0.35 12.43 16.51
CA SER A 156 -1.59 12.02 15.84
C SER A 156 -1.88 10.53 16.07
N TYR A 157 -0.87 9.68 16.06
CA TYR A 157 -1.06 8.27 16.39
C TYR A 157 -1.55 8.11 17.84
N GLU A 158 -0.88 8.71 18.81
CA GLU A 158 -1.24 8.63 20.22
C GLU A 158 -2.67 9.12 20.51
N VAL A 159 -3.07 10.24 19.88
CA VAL A 159 -4.40 10.82 20.04
C VAL A 159 -5.48 9.95 19.39
N PHE A 160 -5.26 9.53 18.13
CA PHE A 160 -6.33 8.92 17.34
C PHE A 160 -6.31 7.38 17.33
N ALA A 161 -5.18 6.73 17.63
CA ALA A 161 -5.08 5.28 17.71
C ALA A 161 -4.78 4.76 19.12
N GLY A 162 -4.14 5.56 19.95
CA GLY A 162 -3.71 5.19 21.31
C GLY A 162 -2.19 5.11 21.44
N PRO A 163 -1.66 4.65 22.57
CA PRO A 163 -0.22 4.59 22.79
C PRO A 163 0.46 3.71 21.71
N VAL A 164 1.67 4.13 21.30
CA VAL A 164 2.50 3.32 20.39
C VAL A 164 2.88 2.02 21.06
N PRO A 165 2.51 0.84 20.53
CA PRO A 165 2.76 -0.45 21.19
C PRO A 165 4.24 -0.71 21.53
N GLN A 166 5.16 -0.21 20.69
CA GLN A 166 6.61 -0.33 20.85
C GLN A 166 7.19 0.79 21.74
N GLY A 167 6.36 1.77 22.13
CA GLY A 167 6.75 2.98 22.84
C GLY A 167 7.13 4.14 21.91
N ALA A 168 6.89 5.37 22.38
CA ALA A 168 7.20 6.60 21.66
C ALA A 168 8.70 6.72 21.31
N ASP A 169 9.58 6.35 22.25
CA ASP A 169 11.04 6.36 22.04
C ASP A 169 11.47 5.41 20.91
N ALA A 170 10.78 4.29 20.71
CA ALA A 170 11.06 3.40 19.61
C ALA A 170 10.78 4.08 18.25
N TYR A 171 9.65 4.78 18.14
CA TYR A 171 9.33 5.53 16.93
C TYR A 171 10.35 6.62 16.63
N VAL A 172 10.70 7.44 17.62
CA VAL A 172 11.67 8.55 17.48
C VAL A 172 13.04 8.01 17.06
N ARG A 173 13.51 6.96 17.73
CA ARG A 173 14.80 6.31 17.39
C ARG A 173 14.82 5.71 16.00
N GLU A 174 13.76 5.02 15.59
CA GLU A 174 13.68 4.41 14.27
C GLU A 174 13.58 5.48 13.17
N TRP A 175 12.68 6.47 13.32
CA TRP A 175 12.49 7.51 12.30
C TRP A 175 13.69 8.48 12.18
N ALA A 176 14.61 8.50 13.15
CA ALA A 176 15.86 9.24 13.06
C ALA A 176 16.71 8.85 11.82
N ILE A 177 16.56 7.61 11.32
CA ILE A 177 17.19 7.16 10.07
C ILE A 177 16.76 8.05 8.88
N ALA A 178 15.49 8.45 8.82
CA ALA A 178 15.00 9.32 7.77
C ALA A 178 15.66 10.72 7.82
N ALA A 179 15.93 11.24 9.03
CA ALA A 179 16.68 12.47 9.23
C ALA A 179 18.12 12.36 8.71
N GLU A 180 18.80 11.28 9.08
CA GLU A 180 20.18 11.01 8.63
C GLU A 180 20.27 10.89 7.11
N LEU A 181 19.32 10.22 6.48
CA LEU A 181 19.22 10.13 5.01
C LEU A 181 18.99 11.50 4.35
N MET A 182 18.35 12.42 5.04
CA MET A 182 18.16 13.81 4.59
C MET A 182 19.37 14.71 4.90
N GLY A 183 20.41 14.18 5.57
CA GLY A 183 21.63 14.91 5.89
C GLY A 183 21.53 15.74 7.17
N ILE A 184 20.66 15.35 8.10
CA ILE A 184 20.55 15.96 9.44
C ILE A 184 21.45 15.17 10.38
N ASP A 185 22.41 15.85 10.97
CA ASP A 185 23.31 15.27 11.96
C ASP A 185 22.65 15.21 13.34
N ASP A 186 22.93 14.15 14.09
CA ASP A 186 22.48 13.93 15.48
C ASP A 186 20.97 14.20 15.73
N PRO A 187 20.06 13.56 14.97
CA PRO A 187 18.62 13.69 15.21
C PRO A 187 18.22 13.08 16.57
N PRO A 188 17.13 13.58 17.22
CA PRO A 188 16.69 13.04 18.49
C PRO A 188 16.31 11.55 18.35
N ARG A 189 16.64 10.78 19.41
CA ARG A 189 16.39 9.33 19.47
C ARG A 189 15.43 8.92 20.59
N THR A 190 14.92 9.91 21.33
CA THR A 190 13.90 9.73 22.39
C THR A 190 12.84 10.81 22.26
N GLU A 191 11.64 10.53 22.76
CA GLU A 191 10.55 11.49 22.80
C GLU A 191 10.92 12.74 23.64
N ALA A 192 11.63 12.53 24.75
CA ALA A 192 12.12 13.63 25.57
C ALA A 192 13.11 14.52 24.79
N GLY A 193 14.03 13.91 24.02
CA GLY A 193 14.97 14.60 23.13
C GLY A 193 14.24 15.37 22.02
N LEU A 194 13.25 14.76 21.37
CA LEU A 194 12.40 15.42 20.38
C LEU A 194 11.74 16.67 20.95
N ARG A 195 11.11 16.55 22.11
CA ARG A 195 10.47 17.69 22.80
C ARG A 195 11.47 18.77 23.21
N ALA A 196 12.65 18.38 23.68
CA ALA A 196 13.70 19.33 24.04
C ALA A 196 14.17 20.12 22.84
N ARG A 197 14.47 19.45 21.72
CA ARG A 197 14.91 20.09 20.47
C ARG A 197 13.84 21.03 19.90
N MET A 198 12.55 20.66 19.93
CA MET A 198 11.46 21.54 19.50
C MET A 198 11.34 22.79 20.39
N ARG A 199 11.55 22.67 21.73
CA ARG A 199 11.59 23.83 22.62
C ARG A 199 12.77 24.75 22.33
N GLU A 200 13.93 24.24 21.97
CA GLU A 200 15.11 25.05 21.60
C GLU A 200 14.80 25.96 20.40
N TYR A 201 13.97 25.52 19.44
CA TYR A 201 13.52 26.37 18.34
C TYR A 201 12.58 27.47 18.82
N ASP A 202 11.66 27.20 19.75
CA ASP A 202 10.70 28.18 20.29
C ASP A 202 11.42 29.16 21.23
N ASP A 203 12.15 28.69 22.21
CA ASP A 203 12.92 29.49 23.18
C ASP A 203 14.00 30.34 22.49
N GLY A 204 14.57 29.81 21.41
CA GLY A 204 15.53 30.51 20.54
C GLY A 204 14.89 31.61 19.70
N GLY A 205 13.57 31.80 19.73
CA GLY A 205 12.85 32.81 18.96
C GLY A 205 12.87 32.54 17.43
N ARG A 206 13.08 31.27 17.04
CA ARG A 206 13.10 30.88 15.62
C ARG A 206 11.69 30.66 15.07
N LEU A 207 10.67 30.54 15.93
CA LEU A 207 9.28 30.37 15.55
C LEU A 207 8.53 31.69 15.63
N SER A 208 7.69 31.97 14.64
CA SER A 208 6.87 33.18 14.62
C SER A 208 5.54 32.94 13.89
N GLY A 209 4.55 33.75 14.25
CA GLY A 209 3.32 33.91 13.50
C GLY A 209 3.46 35.00 12.43
N GLY A 210 2.33 35.42 11.86
CA GLY A 210 2.26 36.55 10.93
C GLY A 210 1.49 36.26 9.66
N PRO A 211 1.43 37.19 8.69
CA PRO A 211 0.53 37.09 7.54
C PRO A 211 0.72 35.86 6.68
N ARG A 212 1.97 35.43 6.46
CA ARG A 212 2.26 34.18 5.69
C ARG A 212 1.74 32.93 6.42
N VAL A 213 1.82 32.89 7.76
CA VAL A 213 1.26 31.78 8.58
C VAL A 213 -0.26 31.80 8.49
N GLU A 214 -0.88 32.96 8.56
CA GLU A 214 -2.35 33.17 8.43
C GLU A 214 -2.86 32.68 7.07
N GLU A 215 -2.11 32.89 5.98
CA GLU A 215 -2.42 32.36 4.65
C GLU A 215 -2.44 30.82 4.65
N VAL A 216 -1.40 30.18 5.21
CA VAL A 216 -1.35 28.71 5.29
C VAL A 216 -2.48 28.17 6.15
N VAL A 217 -2.75 28.79 7.29
CA VAL A 217 -3.87 28.42 8.16
C VAL A 217 -5.20 28.55 7.42
N SER A 218 -5.41 29.65 6.70
CA SER A 218 -6.62 29.88 5.89
C SER A 218 -6.79 28.80 4.82
N PHE A 219 -5.71 28.47 4.10
CA PHE A 219 -5.69 27.42 3.11
C PHE A 219 -6.01 26.03 3.74
N LEU A 220 -5.41 25.72 4.89
CA LEU A 220 -5.66 24.44 5.58
C LEU A 220 -7.05 24.36 6.21
N LYS A 221 -7.73 25.47 6.48
CA LYS A 221 -9.14 25.48 6.92
C LYS A 221 -10.09 25.09 5.79
N GLU A 222 -9.79 25.51 4.58
CA GLU A 222 -10.65 25.33 3.40
C GLU A 222 -9.85 24.81 2.19
N PRO A 223 -9.31 23.58 2.27
CA PRO A 223 -8.54 23.02 1.16
C PRO A 223 -9.45 22.67 -0.02
N PRO A 224 -8.93 22.65 -1.24
CA PRO A 224 -9.68 22.31 -2.45
C PRO A 224 -9.96 20.81 -2.55
N LEU A 225 -10.71 20.28 -1.59
CA LEU A 225 -11.13 18.88 -1.54
C LEU A 225 -12.53 18.72 -2.15
N ASP A 226 -12.81 17.49 -2.58
CA ASP A 226 -14.15 17.12 -2.98
C ASP A 226 -15.17 17.44 -1.86
N PRO A 227 -16.34 18.02 -2.17
CA PRO A 227 -17.35 18.37 -1.18
C PRO A 227 -17.78 17.23 -0.25
N LEU A 228 -17.74 15.98 -0.72
CA LEU A 228 -18.05 14.80 0.10
C LEU A 228 -17.02 14.57 1.22
N LEU A 229 -15.78 14.97 1.01
CA LEU A 229 -14.67 14.79 1.97
C LEU A 229 -14.57 15.91 2.98
N LEU A 230 -15.09 17.12 2.66
CA LEU A 230 -14.95 18.32 3.49
C LEU A 230 -15.49 18.18 4.93
N PRO A 231 -16.65 17.56 5.20
CA PRO A 231 -17.13 17.39 6.58
C PRO A 231 -16.17 16.57 7.45
N GLY A 232 -15.66 15.44 6.92
CA GLY A 232 -14.67 14.60 7.60
C GLY A 232 -13.35 15.34 7.80
N TYR A 233 -12.89 16.07 6.80
CA TYR A 233 -11.68 16.88 6.89
C TYR A 233 -11.80 17.98 7.95
N ARG A 234 -12.89 18.75 7.98
CA ARG A 234 -13.13 19.80 8.98
C ARG A 234 -13.16 19.27 10.40
N LEU A 235 -13.74 18.08 10.58
CA LEU A 235 -13.71 17.38 11.87
C LEU A 235 -12.27 17.03 12.28
N LEU A 236 -11.48 16.45 11.38
CA LEU A 236 -10.07 16.12 11.65
C LEU A 236 -9.24 17.38 11.90
N PHE A 237 -9.42 18.43 11.13
CA PHE A 237 -8.75 19.72 11.34
C PHE A 237 -9.07 20.28 12.73
N ALA A 238 -10.34 20.33 13.12
CA ALA A 238 -10.76 20.78 14.46
C ALA A 238 -10.15 19.94 15.57
N ALA A 239 -10.10 18.62 15.41
CA ALA A 239 -9.50 17.71 16.41
C ALA A 239 -7.98 17.89 16.50
N VAL A 240 -7.30 18.11 15.38
CA VAL A 240 -5.86 18.43 15.35
C VAL A 240 -5.60 19.75 16.09
N VAL A 241 -6.35 20.81 15.78
CA VAL A 241 -6.23 22.11 16.44
C VAL A 241 -6.45 21.98 17.95
N ASP A 242 -7.42 21.19 18.39
CA ASP A 242 -7.71 20.96 19.82
C ASP A 242 -6.53 20.33 20.59
N THR A 243 -5.66 19.61 19.89
CA THR A 243 -4.50 18.90 20.47
C THR A 243 -3.18 19.65 20.36
N LEU A 244 -3.16 20.84 19.72
CA LEU A 244 -1.95 21.66 19.63
C LEU A 244 -1.62 22.33 20.98
N PRO A 245 -0.33 22.54 21.28
CA PRO A 245 0.08 23.38 22.41
C PRO A 245 -0.48 24.82 22.28
N ASP A 246 -0.84 25.44 23.41
CA ASP A 246 -1.38 26.81 23.42
C ASP A 246 -0.43 27.81 22.74
N ARG A 247 0.88 27.68 22.99
CA ARG A 247 1.91 28.49 22.32
C ARG A 247 1.85 28.43 20.80
N TYR A 248 1.61 27.23 20.23
CA TYR A 248 1.48 27.07 18.77
C TYR A 248 0.14 27.64 18.27
N LEU A 249 -0.93 27.49 19.06
CA LEU A 249 -2.23 28.10 18.72
C LEU A 249 -2.11 29.63 18.62
N ASP A 250 -1.42 30.25 19.58
CA ASP A 250 -1.18 31.71 19.58
C ASP A 250 -0.42 32.14 18.32
N LEU A 251 0.67 31.45 17.97
CA LEU A 251 1.47 31.76 16.77
C LEU A 251 0.69 31.52 15.47
N LEU A 252 -0.19 30.53 15.42
CA LEU A 252 -1.03 30.21 14.27
C LEU A 252 -2.28 31.12 14.16
N GLY A 253 -2.56 31.97 15.16
CA GLY A 253 -3.80 32.74 15.24
C GLY A 253 -5.04 31.85 15.37
N LEU A 254 -4.88 30.65 15.93
CA LEU A 254 -5.95 29.67 16.12
C LEU A 254 -6.45 29.66 17.55
N ARG A 255 -7.69 29.24 17.71
CA ARG A 255 -8.32 29.02 19.03
C ARG A 255 -8.88 27.60 19.10
N ARG A 256 -8.88 27.01 20.31
CA ARG A 256 -9.51 25.72 20.52
C ARG A 256 -10.98 25.76 20.11
N PRO A 257 -11.43 24.72 19.38
CA PRO A 257 -12.82 24.66 18.95
C PRO A 257 -13.78 24.59 20.15
N ARG A 258 -14.85 25.36 20.13
CA ARG A 258 -15.92 25.33 21.12
C ARG A 258 -17.04 24.38 20.73
N MET A 259 -16.70 23.22 20.15
CA MET A 259 -17.69 22.23 19.71
C MET A 259 -18.18 21.41 20.89
N ARG A 260 -19.50 21.12 20.93
CA ARG A 260 -20.11 20.22 21.91
C ARG A 260 -19.82 18.74 21.65
N LEU A 261 -19.36 18.39 20.43
CA LEU A 261 -19.03 17.03 20.04
C LEU A 261 -17.64 16.65 20.60
N PRO A 262 -17.46 15.42 21.10
CA PRO A 262 -16.15 14.91 21.47
C PRO A 262 -15.30 14.69 20.19
N LEU A 263 -14.46 15.68 19.86
CA LEU A 263 -13.72 15.76 18.58
C LEU A 263 -12.84 14.52 18.33
N VAL A 264 -12.10 14.06 19.35
CA VAL A 264 -11.21 12.89 19.21
C VAL A 264 -11.97 11.59 18.95
N PRO A 265 -12.99 11.21 19.73
CA PRO A 265 -13.83 10.03 19.42
C PRO A 265 -14.50 10.11 18.06
N ALA A 266 -15.05 11.27 17.68
CA ALA A 266 -15.69 11.44 16.36
C ALA A 266 -14.67 11.29 15.22
N SER A 267 -13.45 11.83 15.39
CA SER A 267 -12.36 11.68 14.42
C SER A 267 -11.89 10.23 14.30
N ARG A 268 -11.84 9.47 15.41
CA ARG A 268 -11.55 8.02 15.36
C ARG A 268 -12.57 7.25 14.50
N VAL A 269 -13.85 7.59 14.64
CA VAL A 269 -14.91 7.00 13.80
C VAL A 269 -14.72 7.39 12.33
N ALA A 270 -14.43 8.67 12.05
CA ALA A 270 -14.18 9.11 10.67
C ALA A 270 -12.99 8.39 10.04
N LEU A 271 -11.87 8.26 10.76
CA LEU A 271 -10.70 7.50 10.31
C LEU A 271 -11.00 6.01 10.12
N ALA A 272 -11.83 5.41 11.00
CA ALA A 272 -12.27 4.02 10.84
C ALA A 272 -13.14 3.83 9.58
N VAL A 273 -14.03 4.77 9.26
CA VAL A 273 -14.82 4.76 8.01
C VAL A 273 -13.92 4.87 6.78
N ILE A 274 -12.93 5.77 6.81
CA ILE A 274 -11.93 5.89 5.74
C ILE A 274 -11.15 4.58 5.59
N GLY A 275 -10.72 3.97 6.69
CA GLY A 275 -10.03 2.68 6.69
C GLY A 275 -10.91 1.54 6.15
N ALA A 276 -12.21 1.52 6.48
CA ALA A 276 -13.16 0.56 5.91
C ALA A 276 -13.34 0.74 4.39
N ALA A 277 -13.30 2.00 3.91
CA ALA A 277 -13.39 2.29 2.49
C ALA A 277 -12.11 1.91 1.70
N LEU A 278 -10.93 2.21 2.25
CA LEU A 278 -9.63 2.00 1.57
C LEU A 278 -9.01 0.63 1.83
N GLY A 279 -9.42 -0.06 2.90
CA GLY A 279 -8.83 -1.30 3.39
C GLY A 279 -7.96 -1.08 4.63
N ALA A 280 -7.80 -2.14 5.44
CA ALA A 280 -7.05 -2.09 6.70
C ALA A 280 -5.55 -1.81 6.51
N LYS A 281 -5.01 -2.13 5.33
CA LYS A 281 -3.62 -1.89 4.93
C LYS A 281 -3.59 -1.14 3.63
N GLY A 282 -2.77 -0.10 3.56
CA GLY A 282 -2.57 0.67 2.34
C GLY A 282 -1.82 -0.11 1.25
N PRO A 283 -1.94 0.30 -0.03
CA PRO A 283 -1.26 -0.36 -1.15
C PRO A 283 0.25 -0.42 -0.98
N SER A 284 0.88 0.64 -0.46
CA SER A 284 2.32 0.71 -0.19
C SER A 284 2.78 -0.35 0.83
N GLU A 285 2.03 -0.54 1.93
CA GLU A 285 2.32 -1.60 2.91
C GLU A 285 2.17 -2.99 2.29
N LEU A 286 1.11 -3.20 1.49
CA LEU A 286 0.88 -4.48 0.80
C LEU A 286 2.00 -4.79 -0.21
N ALA A 287 2.49 -3.80 -0.94
CA ALA A 287 3.61 -3.94 -1.86
C ALA A 287 4.89 -4.34 -1.11
N ALA A 288 5.22 -3.64 -0.02
CA ALA A 288 6.37 -3.99 0.82
C ALA A 288 6.26 -5.40 1.40
N ARG A 289 5.07 -5.82 1.84
CA ARG A 289 4.85 -7.19 2.34
C ARG A 289 5.06 -8.24 1.25
N ARG A 290 4.68 -7.96 -0.01
CA ARG A 290 5.00 -8.84 -1.16
C ARG A 290 6.51 -8.98 -1.36
N ARG A 291 7.28 -7.87 -1.27
CA ARG A 291 8.74 -7.91 -1.33
C ARG A 291 9.31 -8.77 -0.21
N LEU A 292 8.90 -8.53 1.04
CA LEU A 292 9.40 -9.24 2.20
C LEU A 292 9.07 -10.73 2.18
N ALA A 293 7.91 -11.12 1.64
CA ALA A 293 7.56 -12.52 1.41
C ALA A 293 8.46 -13.14 0.34
N ARG A 294 8.69 -12.44 -0.79
CA ARG A 294 9.60 -12.89 -1.85
C ARG A 294 11.04 -13.08 -1.34
N LEU A 295 11.48 -12.24 -0.39
CA LEU A 295 12.80 -12.33 0.23
C LEU A 295 12.87 -13.36 1.38
N GLY A 296 11.76 -13.98 1.75
CA GLY A 296 11.70 -14.94 2.86
C GLY A 296 11.83 -14.30 4.26
N VAL A 297 11.70 -12.98 4.36
CA VAL A 297 11.79 -12.23 5.64
C VAL A 297 10.48 -12.29 6.43
N LEU A 298 9.34 -12.34 5.73
CA LEU A 298 8.04 -12.60 6.34
C LEU A 298 7.60 -14.02 6.02
N PRO A 299 7.07 -14.77 6.98
CA PRO A 299 6.20 -15.87 6.64
C PRO A 299 5.06 -15.30 5.82
N ASP A 300 4.66 -16.03 4.77
CA ASP A 300 3.67 -15.58 3.79
C ASP A 300 2.64 -14.61 4.35
N ALA A 301 2.62 -13.39 3.82
CA ALA A 301 1.68 -12.36 4.25
C ALA A 301 0.26 -12.89 4.15
N ALA A 302 -0.59 -12.51 5.10
CA ALA A 302 -2.04 -12.72 4.98
C ALA A 302 -2.46 -12.29 3.56
N PRO A 303 -3.17 -13.14 2.81
CA PRO A 303 -3.47 -12.91 1.41
C PRO A 303 -4.09 -11.54 1.22
N PRO A 304 -3.79 -10.80 0.12
CA PRO A 304 -4.54 -9.59 -0.24
C PRO A 304 -6.01 -9.92 -0.47
N PHE A 305 -6.35 -11.19 -0.42
CA PHE A 305 -7.67 -11.75 -0.57
C PHE A 305 -8.07 -12.47 0.73
N PRO A 306 -8.75 -11.78 1.67
CA PRO A 306 -9.13 -12.33 2.98
C PRO A 306 -10.17 -13.44 2.87
N ASP A 307 -10.74 -13.66 1.70
CA ASP A 307 -11.75 -14.68 1.41
C ASP A 307 -11.16 -16.02 0.91
N LEU A 308 -9.82 -16.12 0.77
CA LEU A 308 -9.16 -17.39 0.48
C LEU A 308 -9.29 -18.37 1.67
N THR A 309 -9.38 -19.67 1.36
CA THR A 309 -9.56 -20.74 2.36
C THR A 309 -8.25 -21.34 2.89
N TYR A 310 -7.10 -20.83 2.43
CA TYR A 310 -5.77 -21.34 2.75
C TYR A 310 -4.79 -20.19 2.99
N THR A 311 -3.60 -20.52 3.49
CA THR A 311 -2.46 -19.61 3.67
C THR A 311 -1.36 -19.93 2.66
N GLY A 312 -0.49 -18.97 2.34
CA GLY A 312 0.58 -19.18 1.36
C GLY A 312 0.11 -18.99 -0.09
N TRP A 313 -0.60 -17.90 -0.35
CA TRP A 313 -1.07 -17.56 -1.70
C TRP A 313 0.08 -17.18 -2.64
N GLY A 314 -0.07 -17.55 -3.92
CA GLY A 314 0.92 -17.26 -4.96
C GLY A 314 2.09 -18.25 -5.00
N LEU A 315 2.15 -19.24 -4.12
CA LEU A 315 3.24 -20.22 -4.08
C LEU A 315 3.30 -21.10 -5.33
N THR A 316 2.17 -21.32 -6.01
CA THR A 316 2.16 -22.07 -7.26
C THR A 316 2.98 -21.40 -8.35
N ARG A 317 3.16 -20.07 -8.31
CA ARG A 317 4.02 -19.33 -9.26
C ARG A 317 5.47 -19.80 -9.22
N SER A 318 5.96 -20.18 -8.04
CA SER A 318 7.31 -20.69 -7.80
C SER A 318 7.39 -22.22 -7.69
N GLY A 319 6.30 -22.95 -7.98
CA GLY A 319 6.23 -24.40 -7.85
C GLY A 319 6.35 -24.89 -6.41
N ARG A 320 5.98 -24.09 -5.42
CA ARG A 320 6.07 -24.39 -3.98
C ARG A 320 4.71 -24.65 -3.37
N ALA A 321 4.67 -25.37 -2.28
CA ALA A 321 3.48 -25.67 -1.50
C ALA A 321 3.76 -25.50 0.00
N PRO A 322 2.77 -25.09 0.82
CA PRO A 322 2.91 -25.10 2.28
C PRO A 322 2.98 -26.53 2.83
N ASP A 323 3.56 -26.68 4.03
CA ASP A 323 3.59 -27.96 4.72
C ASP A 323 2.18 -28.52 4.99
N GLY A 324 2.03 -29.84 4.84
CA GLY A 324 0.75 -30.52 5.09
C GLY A 324 -0.26 -30.47 3.94
N TYR A 325 0.11 -29.90 2.78
CA TYR A 325 -0.69 -29.96 1.56
C TYR A 325 -0.21 -31.08 0.64
N ARG A 326 -1.15 -31.70 -0.08
CA ARG A 326 -0.84 -32.60 -1.19
C ARG A 326 -0.50 -31.77 -2.40
N THR A 327 0.49 -32.18 -3.20
CA THR A 327 0.91 -31.52 -4.43
C THR A 327 0.65 -32.37 -5.65
N ALA A 328 0.37 -31.73 -6.78
CA ALA A 328 0.31 -32.35 -8.10
C ALA A 328 1.07 -31.46 -9.08
N PHE A 329 1.96 -32.04 -9.87
CA PHE A 329 2.69 -31.35 -10.93
C PHE A 329 2.63 -32.15 -12.22
N HIS A 330 2.26 -31.46 -13.29
CA HIS A 330 2.23 -32.01 -14.64
C HIS A 330 2.91 -31.03 -15.60
N ARG A 331 3.91 -31.50 -16.34
CA ARG A 331 4.52 -30.79 -17.44
C ARG A 331 4.38 -31.64 -18.70
N VAL A 332 3.63 -31.17 -19.67
CA VAL A 332 3.27 -31.95 -20.86
C VAL A 332 3.61 -31.14 -22.11
N HIS A 333 4.36 -31.77 -23.02
CA HIS A 333 4.62 -31.21 -24.35
C HIS A 333 3.31 -31.17 -25.16
N VAL A 334 2.97 -30.01 -25.72
CA VAL A 334 1.68 -29.77 -26.39
C VAL A 334 1.81 -29.17 -27.78
N GLY A 335 2.98 -28.66 -28.17
CA GLY A 335 3.19 -28.04 -29.47
C GLY A 335 4.62 -27.53 -29.66
N ASN A 336 4.88 -26.80 -30.72
CA ASN A 336 6.18 -26.25 -31.03
C ASN A 336 6.08 -24.83 -31.59
N GLY A 337 7.03 -24.00 -31.20
CA GLY A 337 7.19 -22.65 -31.72
C GLY A 337 6.23 -21.62 -31.14
N ARG A 338 6.48 -20.36 -31.46
CA ARG A 338 5.81 -19.19 -30.90
C ARG A 338 4.30 -19.20 -31.09
N ARG A 339 3.82 -19.64 -32.24
CA ARG A 339 2.39 -19.64 -32.58
C ARG A 339 1.58 -20.59 -31.70
N ASP A 340 2.09 -21.79 -31.42
CA ASP A 340 1.41 -22.75 -30.56
C ASP A 340 1.43 -22.27 -29.10
N PHE A 341 2.53 -21.63 -28.67
CA PHE A 341 2.64 -20.97 -27.36
C PHE A 341 1.57 -19.86 -27.21
N GLU A 342 1.46 -18.95 -28.18
CA GLU A 342 0.50 -17.83 -28.12
C GLU A 342 -0.94 -18.31 -28.07
N ARG A 343 -1.28 -19.36 -28.85
CA ARG A 343 -2.62 -19.96 -28.79
C ARG A 343 -2.92 -20.58 -27.44
N LEU A 344 -1.99 -21.34 -26.91
CA LEU A 344 -2.13 -21.94 -25.58
C LEU A 344 -2.25 -20.87 -24.51
N ALA A 345 -1.39 -19.84 -24.54
CA ALA A 345 -1.40 -18.73 -23.59
C ALA A 345 -2.73 -17.97 -23.62
N ALA A 346 -3.22 -17.60 -24.81
CA ALA A 346 -4.51 -16.94 -24.98
C ALA A 346 -5.67 -17.81 -24.45
N GLY A 347 -5.65 -19.12 -24.75
CA GLY A 347 -6.68 -20.04 -24.28
C GLY A 347 -6.65 -20.29 -22.77
N ILE A 348 -5.48 -20.25 -22.13
CA ILE A 348 -5.36 -20.30 -20.67
C ILE A 348 -5.93 -19.03 -20.06
N LEU A 349 -5.43 -17.86 -20.46
CA LEU A 349 -5.84 -16.56 -19.91
C LEU A 349 -7.31 -16.25 -20.20
N GLY A 350 -7.84 -16.64 -21.38
CA GLY A 350 -9.22 -16.44 -21.83
C GLY A 350 -10.24 -17.47 -21.29
N TRP A 351 -9.84 -18.37 -20.38
CA TRP A 351 -10.68 -19.44 -19.79
C TRP A 351 -11.06 -20.58 -20.73
N ASP A 352 -10.54 -20.62 -21.98
CA ASP A 352 -10.89 -21.67 -22.94
C ASP A 352 -10.31 -23.02 -22.57
N LEU A 353 -9.20 -23.04 -21.82
CA LEU A 353 -8.67 -24.25 -21.22
C LEU A 353 -9.72 -24.92 -20.29
N HIS A 354 -10.40 -24.13 -19.46
CA HIS A 354 -11.41 -24.64 -18.55
C HIS A 354 -12.68 -25.10 -19.29
N ARG A 355 -13.11 -24.31 -20.28
CA ARG A 355 -14.25 -24.68 -21.13
C ARG A 355 -13.97 -25.95 -21.95
N GLY A 356 -12.77 -26.07 -22.54
CA GLY A 356 -12.31 -27.23 -23.27
C GLY A 356 -12.17 -28.47 -22.40
N ALA A 357 -11.88 -28.32 -21.12
CA ALA A 357 -11.89 -29.41 -20.15
C ALA A 357 -13.33 -29.85 -19.75
N GLY A 358 -14.38 -29.21 -20.27
CA GLY A 358 -15.78 -29.52 -20.00
C GLY A 358 -16.33 -28.94 -18.71
N LEU A 359 -15.65 -27.94 -18.16
CA LEU A 359 -16.13 -27.18 -17.00
C LEU A 359 -17.06 -26.07 -17.44
N THR A 360 -18.07 -25.75 -16.63
CA THR A 360 -18.76 -24.47 -16.77
C THR A 360 -17.90 -23.36 -16.16
N VAL A 361 -17.86 -22.19 -16.81
CA VAL A 361 -17.06 -21.05 -16.37
C VAL A 361 -17.96 -19.83 -16.24
N ARG A 362 -17.96 -19.24 -15.04
CA ARG A 362 -18.55 -17.93 -14.76
C ARG A 362 -17.44 -17.08 -14.12
N ALA A 363 -16.83 -16.22 -14.92
CA ALA A 363 -15.80 -15.31 -14.47
C ALA A 363 -16.34 -13.87 -14.51
N ASP A 364 -15.84 -13.00 -13.64
CA ASP A 364 -16.17 -11.58 -13.58
C ASP A 364 -15.42 -10.74 -14.65
N ALA A 365 -14.41 -11.33 -15.28
CA ALA A 365 -13.67 -10.73 -16.38
C ALA A 365 -13.42 -11.75 -17.52
N PRO A 366 -13.33 -11.28 -18.80
CA PRO A 366 -13.07 -12.15 -19.95
C PRO A 366 -11.67 -12.77 -19.94
N VAL A 367 -10.72 -12.15 -19.24
CA VAL A 367 -9.33 -12.58 -19.13
C VAL A 367 -8.96 -12.70 -17.65
N ALA A 368 -8.15 -13.71 -17.32
CA ALA A 368 -7.65 -13.93 -15.98
C ALA A 368 -6.76 -12.75 -15.54
N ALA A 369 -7.19 -12.03 -14.53
CA ALA A 369 -6.46 -10.91 -13.92
C ALA A 369 -6.44 -11.06 -12.40
N VAL A 370 -5.37 -10.60 -11.77
CA VAL A 370 -5.21 -10.67 -10.31
C VAL A 370 -6.40 -10.01 -9.60
N GLY A 371 -7.00 -10.74 -8.65
CA GLY A 371 -8.21 -10.32 -7.93
C GLY A 371 -9.52 -10.79 -8.58
N GLY A 372 -9.52 -11.17 -9.85
CA GLY A 372 -10.68 -11.66 -10.58
C GLY A 372 -11.26 -12.93 -9.95
N ARG A 373 -12.59 -13.06 -9.96
CA ARG A 373 -13.30 -14.23 -9.44
C ARG A 373 -13.76 -15.12 -10.58
N ILE A 374 -13.67 -16.42 -10.35
CA ILE A 374 -14.20 -17.44 -11.24
C ILE A 374 -14.98 -18.46 -10.40
N VAL A 375 -16.10 -18.92 -10.92
CA VAL A 375 -16.80 -20.11 -10.44
C VAL A 375 -16.78 -21.13 -11.58
N SER A 376 -15.94 -22.14 -11.45
CA SER A 376 -15.96 -23.31 -12.32
C SER A 376 -16.94 -24.36 -11.78
N GLY A 377 -17.53 -25.17 -12.65
CA GLY A 377 -18.45 -26.23 -12.23
C GLY A 377 -18.13 -27.55 -12.93
N PHE A 378 -17.86 -28.60 -12.13
CA PHE A 378 -17.64 -29.95 -12.61
C PHE A 378 -18.87 -30.82 -12.36
N GLY A 379 -19.31 -31.60 -13.36
CA GLY A 379 -20.46 -32.50 -13.24
C GLY A 379 -21.21 -32.71 -14.54
N LEU A 380 -22.35 -33.44 -14.48
CA LEU A 380 -23.18 -33.75 -15.64
C LEU A 380 -24.56 -33.06 -15.56
N GLY A 381 -24.97 -32.45 -16.64
CA GLY A 381 -26.26 -31.78 -16.76
C GLY A 381 -26.48 -30.68 -15.71
N LYS A 382 -27.58 -30.82 -14.93
CA LYS A 382 -27.92 -29.87 -13.85
C LYS A 382 -27.16 -30.13 -12.53
N PHE A 383 -26.54 -31.28 -12.39
CA PHE A 383 -25.78 -31.67 -11.18
C PHE A 383 -24.32 -31.30 -11.35
N ARG A 384 -23.96 -30.09 -10.96
CA ARG A 384 -22.58 -29.58 -11.01
C ARG A 384 -22.17 -29.07 -9.63
N ILE A 385 -20.97 -29.46 -9.20
CA ILE A 385 -20.36 -28.97 -7.96
C ILE A 385 -19.67 -27.63 -8.30
N PRO A 386 -20.08 -26.52 -7.71
CA PRO A 386 -19.41 -25.23 -7.91
C PRO A 386 -18.06 -25.20 -7.22
N ALA A 387 -17.07 -24.66 -7.89
CA ALA A 387 -15.71 -24.47 -7.38
C ALA A 387 -15.35 -22.98 -7.49
N PRO A 388 -15.71 -22.15 -6.49
CA PRO A 388 -15.39 -20.74 -6.49
C PRO A 388 -13.90 -20.52 -6.19
N CYS A 389 -13.24 -19.73 -7.05
CA CYS A 389 -11.83 -19.39 -6.94
C CYS A 389 -11.60 -17.89 -7.20
N ARG A 390 -10.42 -17.42 -6.81
CA ARG A 390 -9.92 -16.09 -7.10
C ARG A 390 -8.52 -16.17 -7.69
N VAL A 391 -8.28 -15.42 -8.77
CA VAL A 391 -6.94 -15.30 -9.36
C VAL A 391 -6.02 -14.59 -8.38
N VAL A 392 -4.95 -15.26 -7.99
CA VAL A 392 -3.97 -14.75 -7.01
C VAL A 392 -2.71 -14.22 -7.66
N TRP A 393 -2.38 -14.70 -8.85
CA TRP A 393 -1.34 -14.16 -9.72
C TRP A 393 -1.67 -14.46 -11.19
N ALA A 394 -1.17 -13.60 -12.07
CA ALA A 394 -1.19 -13.79 -13.52
C ALA A 394 0.12 -13.25 -14.10
N GLU A 395 0.62 -13.89 -15.15
CA GLU A 395 1.81 -13.44 -15.87
C GLU A 395 1.62 -13.64 -17.38
N GLU A 396 2.12 -12.66 -18.14
CA GLU A 396 2.22 -12.71 -19.59
C GLU A 396 3.53 -12.04 -19.98
N ALA A 397 4.63 -12.79 -19.95
CA ALA A 397 5.96 -12.24 -20.16
C ALA A 397 6.85 -13.20 -20.94
N GLY A 398 7.39 -12.76 -22.08
CA GLY A 398 8.38 -13.47 -22.86
C GLY A 398 7.92 -14.86 -23.30
N ASN A 399 8.46 -15.88 -22.69
CA ASN A 399 8.23 -17.29 -22.97
C ASN A 399 7.36 -18.01 -21.92
N ARG A 400 6.69 -17.27 -21.05
CA ARG A 400 5.79 -17.80 -20.02
C ARG A 400 4.51 -16.97 -19.96
N ALA A 401 3.35 -17.63 -19.97
CA ALA A 401 2.06 -16.98 -19.78
C ALA A 401 1.08 -17.90 -19.08
N GLY A 402 0.28 -17.34 -18.15
CA GLY A 402 -0.74 -18.06 -17.43
C GLY A 402 -1.11 -17.41 -16.11
N PHE A 403 -1.75 -18.17 -15.23
CA PHE A 403 -2.21 -17.67 -13.94
C PHE A 403 -2.32 -18.78 -12.89
N GLY A 404 -2.41 -18.37 -11.63
CA GLY A 404 -2.83 -19.22 -10.52
C GLY A 404 -4.04 -18.66 -9.81
N TYR A 405 -4.94 -19.52 -9.38
CA TYR A 405 -6.09 -19.16 -8.56
C TYR A 405 -6.15 -19.94 -7.26
N GLY A 406 -6.61 -19.29 -6.22
CA GLY A 406 -6.85 -19.86 -4.90
C GLY A 406 -8.33 -20.08 -4.61
N THR A 407 -8.62 -21.10 -3.82
CA THR A 407 -9.98 -21.51 -3.46
C THR A 407 -10.65 -20.52 -2.51
N LEU A 408 -11.94 -20.27 -2.77
CA LEU A 408 -12.84 -19.47 -1.93
C LEU A 408 -13.78 -20.36 -1.10
N ARG A 409 -14.48 -19.74 -0.14
CA ARG A 409 -15.49 -20.44 0.67
C ARG A 409 -16.55 -21.09 -0.21
N GLY A 410 -16.81 -22.37 0.01
CA GLY A 410 -17.71 -23.19 -0.81
C GLY A 410 -17.00 -24.09 -1.83
N HIS A 411 -15.68 -23.95 -2.00
CA HIS A 411 -14.89 -24.88 -2.80
C HIS A 411 -14.72 -26.22 -2.07
N PRO A 412 -14.75 -27.38 -2.77
CA PRO A 412 -14.55 -28.71 -2.16
C PRO A 412 -13.18 -28.93 -1.53
N GLU A 413 -12.16 -28.26 -2.05
CA GLU A 413 -10.80 -28.29 -1.55
C GLU A 413 -10.35 -26.90 -1.06
N SER A 414 -9.25 -26.87 -0.30
CA SER A 414 -8.59 -25.66 0.18
C SER A 414 -7.15 -25.69 -0.34
N GLY A 415 -6.79 -24.72 -1.20
CA GLY A 415 -5.47 -24.67 -1.84
C GLY A 415 -5.42 -23.77 -3.07
N GLU A 416 -4.40 -23.98 -3.90
CA GLU A 416 -4.10 -23.17 -5.08
C GLU A 416 -3.76 -24.05 -6.27
N GLU A 417 -4.14 -23.66 -7.46
CA GLU A 417 -3.85 -24.33 -8.71
C GLU A 417 -3.40 -23.33 -9.76
N SER A 418 -2.42 -23.67 -10.58
CA SER A 418 -1.88 -22.85 -11.64
C SER A 418 -1.80 -23.55 -12.98
N PHE A 419 -1.92 -22.74 -14.04
CA PHE A 419 -1.89 -23.17 -15.42
C PHE A 419 -0.97 -22.25 -16.19
N LEU A 420 0.06 -22.80 -16.84
CA LEU A 420 1.07 -22.08 -17.57
C LEU A 420 1.29 -22.66 -18.96
N ALA A 421 1.43 -21.78 -19.94
CA ALA A 421 2.12 -22.03 -21.19
C ALA A 421 3.59 -21.66 -21.03
N VAL A 422 4.50 -22.52 -21.46
CA VAL A 422 5.95 -22.32 -21.41
C VAL A 422 6.54 -22.65 -22.77
N LEU A 423 7.32 -21.74 -23.32
CA LEU A 423 8.10 -21.92 -24.55
C LEU A 423 9.57 -22.07 -24.15
N ASP A 424 10.12 -23.28 -24.31
CA ASP A 424 11.53 -23.54 -24.04
C ASP A 424 12.45 -22.98 -25.13
N GLY A 425 13.75 -22.91 -24.83
CA GLY A 425 14.76 -22.37 -25.75
C GLY A 425 14.98 -23.19 -27.03
N ASP A 426 14.57 -24.46 -27.03
CA ASP A 426 14.57 -25.34 -28.21
C ASP A 426 13.31 -25.21 -29.09
N GLY A 427 12.38 -24.34 -28.71
CA GLY A 427 11.11 -24.13 -29.39
C GLY A 427 9.98 -25.07 -28.97
N SER A 428 10.21 -25.96 -28.03
CA SER A 428 9.16 -26.84 -27.48
C SER A 428 8.17 -26.05 -26.62
N VAL A 429 6.86 -26.31 -26.79
CA VAL A 429 5.79 -25.69 -26.01
C VAL A 429 5.25 -26.69 -25.00
N TYR A 430 5.27 -26.28 -23.74
CA TYR A 430 4.75 -27.08 -22.62
C TYR A 430 3.53 -26.44 -21.98
N PHE A 431 2.60 -27.28 -21.58
CA PHE A 431 1.55 -26.97 -20.61
C PHE A 431 2.02 -27.44 -19.25
N GLU A 432 2.09 -26.51 -18.26
CA GLU A 432 2.38 -26.82 -16.87
C GLU A 432 1.13 -26.59 -16.01
N LEU A 433 0.80 -27.59 -15.20
CA LEU A 433 -0.21 -27.52 -14.16
C LEU A 433 0.49 -27.84 -12.85
N PHE A 434 0.40 -26.93 -11.89
CA PHE A 434 0.85 -27.18 -10.52
C PHE A 434 -0.27 -26.85 -9.55
N ALA A 435 -0.54 -27.76 -8.62
CA ALA A 435 -1.56 -27.56 -7.60
C ALA A 435 -1.06 -28.04 -6.24
N PHE A 436 -1.50 -27.34 -5.19
CA PHE A 436 -1.45 -27.85 -3.84
C PHE A 436 -2.82 -27.72 -3.18
N SER A 437 -3.28 -28.78 -2.53
CA SER A 437 -4.61 -28.79 -1.90
C SER A 437 -4.71 -29.72 -0.70
N ARG A 438 -5.72 -29.44 0.13
CA ARG A 438 -6.21 -30.33 1.19
C ARG A 438 -7.74 -30.30 1.19
N HIS A 439 -8.38 -31.33 1.71
CA HIS A 439 -9.84 -31.34 1.81
C HIS A 439 -10.35 -30.23 2.69
N ALA A 440 -11.34 -29.47 2.20
CA ALA A 440 -11.87 -28.29 2.90
C ALA A 440 -12.54 -28.65 4.24
N ASN A 441 -13.15 -29.86 4.37
CA ASN A 441 -13.79 -30.32 5.60
C ASN A 441 -13.85 -31.85 5.70
N TRP A 442 -14.31 -32.40 6.84
CA TRP A 442 -14.40 -33.82 7.13
C TRP A 442 -15.33 -34.59 6.17
N PHE A 443 -16.37 -33.95 5.64
CA PHE A 443 -17.31 -34.58 4.71
C PHE A 443 -16.62 -34.97 3.40
N TYR A 444 -15.78 -34.08 2.85
CA TYR A 444 -14.99 -34.37 1.65
C TYR A 444 -13.85 -35.39 1.91
N ARG A 445 -13.39 -35.52 3.16
CA ARG A 445 -12.42 -36.56 3.54
C ARG A 445 -13.02 -37.95 3.47
N LEU A 446 -14.29 -38.16 3.79
CA LEU A 446 -14.99 -39.45 3.64
C LEU A 446 -15.14 -39.84 2.16
N GLY A 447 -15.28 -38.89 1.25
CA GLY A 447 -15.32 -39.10 -0.19
C GLY A 447 -13.96 -39.13 -0.91
N ALA A 448 -12.85 -39.18 -0.19
CA ALA A 448 -11.49 -39.04 -0.73
C ALA A 448 -11.16 -39.91 -1.97
N PRO A 449 -11.56 -41.19 -2.07
CA PRO A 449 -11.30 -42.00 -3.26
C PRO A 449 -12.01 -41.46 -4.50
N VAL A 450 -13.26 -41.01 -4.35
CA VAL A 450 -14.06 -40.45 -5.45
C VAL A 450 -13.50 -39.06 -5.84
N ALA A 451 -13.13 -38.22 -4.86
CA ALA A 451 -12.53 -36.92 -5.11
C ALA A 451 -11.19 -37.04 -5.87
N SER A 452 -10.34 -38.01 -5.50
CA SER A 452 -9.07 -38.27 -6.20
C SER A 452 -9.27 -38.74 -7.64
N ALA A 453 -10.26 -39.61 -7.88
CA ALA A 453 -10.61 -40.07 -9.23
C ALA A 453 -11.17 -38.92 -10.09
N CYS A 454 -12.02 -38.04 -9.52
CA CYS A 454 -12.51 -36.82 -10.18
C CYS A 454 -11.37 -35.87 -10.51
N GLN A 455 -10.45 -35.63 -9.61
CA GLN A 455 -9.27 -34.78 -9.81
C GLN A 455 -8.38 -35.30 -10.95
N ALA A 456 -8.09 -36.61 -10.97
CA ALA A 456 -7.34 -37.22 -12.06
C ALA A 456 -8.04 -37.10 -13.42
N LEU A 457 -9.37 -37.22 -13.44
CA LEU A 457 -10.16 -37.04 -14.66
C LEU A 457 -10.12 -35.59 -15.14
N VAL A 458 -10.28 -34.62 -14.26
CA VAL A 458 -10.21 -33.18 -14.61
C VAL A 458 -8.83 -32.83 -15.13
N THR A 459 -7.75 -33.29 -14.49
CA THR A 459 -6.38 -33.08 -14.95
C THR A 459 -6.16 -33.63 -16.36
N ARG A 460 -6.63 -34.86 -16.64
CA ARG A 460 -6.55 -35.43 -18.00
C ARG A 460 -7.30 -34.57 -19.02
N ARG A 461 -8.45 -34.02 -18.67
CA ARG A 461 -9.21 -33.13 -19.54
C ARG A 461 -8.52 -31.82 -19.77
N TYR A 462 -7.88 -31.20 -18.77
CA TYR A 462 -7.03 -30.02 -18.96
C TYR A 462 -5.88 -30.28 -19.92
N ILE A 463 -5.19 -31.41 -19.81
CA ILE A 463 -4.11 -31.79 -20.72
C ILE A 463 -4.64 -31.97 -22.16
N GLY A 464 -5.81 -32.59 -22.32
CA GLY A 464 -6.48 -32.71 -23.62
C GLY A 464 -6.85 -31.37 -24.24
N ALA A 465 -7.44 -30.47 -23.44
CA ALA A 465 -7.79 -29.10 -23.85
C ALA A 465 -6.53 -28.28 -24.22
N ALA A 466 -5.46 -28.39 -23.43
CA ALA A 466 -4.20 -27.70 -23.72
C ALA A 466 -3.60 -28.14 -25.07
N LYS A 467 -3.61 -29.44 -25.39
CA LYS A 467 -3.18 -29.97 -26.69
C LYS A 467 -4.05 -29.46 -27.86
N ALA A 468 -5.37 -29.39 -27.67
CA ALA A 468 -6.30 -28.87 -28.67
C ALA A 468 -6.06 -27.39 -28.92
N LEU A 469 -5.90 -26.57 -27.86
CA LEU A 469 -5.63 -25.15 -27.96
C LEU A 469 -4.32 -24.87 -28.69
N ALA A 470 -3.23 -25.53 -28.32
CA ALA A 470 -1.93 -25.37 -29.02
C ALA A 470 -2.05 -25.73 -30.50
N ALA A 471 -2.77 -26.80 -30.85
CA ALA A 471 -3.01 -27.22 -32.23
C ALA A 471 -4.02 -26.33 -32.99
N GLY A 472 -4.68 -25.36 -32.32
CA GLY A 472 -5.67 -24.46 -32.94
C GLY A 472 -7.01 -25.15 -33.26
N ARG A 473 -7.41 -26.10 -32.43
CA ARG A 473 -8.66 -26.86 -32.54
C ARG A 473 -9.62 -26.52 -31.42
#